data_ddda5ccd264178d4b63af202376c51d6
#
_entry.id   ddda5ccd264178d4b63af202376c51d6
#
_cell.length_a   1.000
_cell.length_b   1.000
_cell.length_c   1.000
_cell.angle_alpha   90.00
_cell.angle_beta   90.00
_cell.angle_gamma   90.00
#
_symmetry.space_group_name_H-M   'P 1'
#
loop_
_entity.id
_entity.type
_entity.pdbx_description
1 polymer ?
#
loop_
_entity_poly.entity_id
_entity_poly.type
_entity_poly.pdbx_seq_one_letter_code
_entity_poly.pdbx_strand_id
1 'polypeptide(L)'
;MAKKFKKNFGVLIISFLILSFIYNHNLFRKLYNIFVINFESRLTKKHGYCFRESVGFLRMLKKKYKFNFNPLIVNYEDAVPDSGWSIYDNHNKTDKNHKILLNYPKNLSLYFKPSNKIFYSEGTVKHSNGISNIIFDLKDKHIRIDSKIKIYRKTFNKQEIIIYEENFHRLVENNQIIPIEFKTKKINSIFKPTFIEISDLSDNQIEKINSIIVNLNHEFNLKDFTIIEKFNNCYYVK
;
A
#
# COMPACT_ATOMS: atom_id res chain seq x y z
N MET A 1 -12.30 -69.03 13.06
CA MET A 1 -12.90 -67.71 13.45
C MET A 1 -11.88 -66.59 13.62
N ALA A 2 -10.70 -66.78 14.17
CA ALA A 2 -9.70 -65.76 14.46
C ALA A 2 -9.16 -64.97 13.22
N LYS A 3 -9.02 -65.64 12.06
CA LYS A 3 -8.55 -64.96 10.84
C LYS A 3 -9.53 -63.92 10.27
N LYS A 4 -10.83 -64.13 10.38
CA LYS A 4 -11.88 -63.24 9.92
C LYS A 4 -11.98 -62.02 10.83
N PHE A 5 -11.74 -62.20 12.14
CA PHE A 5 -11.74 -61.12 13.13
C PHE A 5 -10.56 -60.14 12.93
N LYS A 6 -9.34 -60.68 12.67
CA LYS A 6 -8.16 -59.84 12.38
C LYS A 6 -8.33 -59.00 11.13
N LYS A 7 -8.97 -59.54 10.07
CA LYS A 7 -9.20 -58.79 8.83
C LYS A 7 -10.18 -57.62 9.03
N ASN A 8 -11.27 -57.86 9.79
CA ASN A 8 -12.25 -56.81 10.06
C ASN A 8 -11.70 -55.74 11.01
N PHE A 9 -10.83 -56.08 11.95
CA PHE A 9 -10.18 -55.12 12.84
C PHE A 9 -9.21 -54.21 12.10
N GLY A 10 -8.45 -54.74 11.14
CA GLY A 10 -7.58 -53.95 10.29
C GLY A 10 -8.36 -52.92 9.44
N VAL A 11 -9.51 -53.35 8.88
CA VAL A 11 -10.38 -52.43 8.11
C VAL A 11 -10.92 -51.30 8.99
N LEU A 12 -11.32 -51.60 10.23
CA LEU A 12 -11.82 -50.63 11.20
C LEU A 12 -10.75 -49.56 11.54
N ILE A 13 -9.51 -50.00 11.80
CA ILE A 13 -8.39 -49.08 12.08
C ILE A 13 -8.12 -48.16 10.88
N ILE A 14 -8.05 -48.72 9.68
CA ILE A 14 -7.80 -47.94 8.46
C ILE A 14 -8.93 -46.93 8.24
N SER A 15 -10.19 -47.32 8.42
CA SER A 15 -11.35 -46.44 8.30
C SER A 15 -11.29 -45.29 9.32
N PHE A 16 -10.91 -45.58 10.56
CA PHE A 16 -10.74 -44.59 11.61
C PHE A 16 -9.62 -43.62 11.29
N LEU A 17 -8.48 -44.09 10.78
CA LEU A 17 -7.36 -43.23 10.36
C LEU A 17 -7.76 -42.33 9.20
N ILE A 18 -8.49 -42.86 8.20
CA ILE A 18 -9.00 -42.06 7.07
C ILE A 18 -9.97 -40.97 7.55
N LEU A 19 -10.92 -41.32 8.42
CA LEU A 19 -11.87 -40.37 8.99
C LEU A 19 -11.18 -39.31 9.83
N SER A 20 -10.19 -39.67 10.64
CA SER A 20 -9.38 -38.77 11.42
C SER A 20 -8.59 -37.81 10.52
N PHE A 21 -7.99 -38.33 9.44
CA PHE A 21 -7.28 -37.52 8.45
C PHE A 21 -8.21 -36.52 7.76
N ILE A 22 -9.39 -37.00 7.31
CA ILE A 22 -10.40 -36.13 6.66
C ILE A 22 -10.86 -35.03 7.61
N TYR A 23 -11.10 -35.37 8.89
CA TYR A 23 -11.53 -34.43 9.91
C TYR A 23 -10.44 -33.39 10.23
N ASN A 24 -9.21 -33.82 10.54
CA ASN A 24 -8.10 -32.93 10.91
C ASN A 24 -7.70 -31.98 9.79
N HIS A 25 -7.80 -32.41 8.53
CA HIS A 25 -7.46 -31.56 7.38
C HIS A 25 -8.64 -30.77 6.84
N ASN A 26 -9.81 -30.79 7.50
CA ASN A 26 -11.02 -30.11 7.02
C ASN A 26 -11.37 -30.42 5.55
N LEU A 27 -11.15 -31.66 5.13
CA LEU A 27 -11.23 -32.07 3.73
C LEU A 27 -12.63 -31.83 3.15
N PHE A 28 -13.67 -32.15 3.92
CA PHE A 28 -15.05 -31.88 3.50
C PHE A 28 -15.32 -30.41 3.23
N ARG A 29 -14.82 -29.52 4.09
CA ARG A 29 -14.95 -28.07 3.89
C ARG A 29 -14.21 -27.59 2.64
N LYS A 30 -13.03 -28.17 2.39
CA LYS A 30 -12.24 -27.84 1.19
C LYS A 30 -12.94 -28.33 -0.07
N LEU A 31 -13.47 -29.57 -0.07
CA LEU A 31 -14.24 -30.11 -1.18
C LEU A 31 -15.54 -29.33 -1.42
N TYR A 32 -16.29 -29.02 -0.36
CA TYR A 32 -17.46 -28.16 -0.46
C TYR A 32 -17.11 -26.83 -1.13
N ASN A 33 -16.05 -26.15 -0.68
CA ASN A 33 -15.61 -24.90 -1.28
C ASN A 33 -15.22 -25.04 -2.76
N ILE A 34 -14.70 -26.21 -3.17
CA ILE A 34 -14.32 -26.47 -4.56
C ILE A 34 -15.54 -26.72 -5.45
N PHE A 35 -16.52 -27.50 -4.98
CA PHE A 35 -17.65 -27.92 -5.80
C PHE A 35 -18.86 -26.98 -5.74
N VAL A 36 -19.08 -26.34 -4.59
CA VAL A 36 -20.28 -25.52 -4.37
C VAL A 36 -20.01 -24.02 -4.60
N ILE A 37 -18.82 -23.53 -4.18
CA ILE A 37 -18.52 -22.12 -4.34
C ILE A 37 -17.92 -21.89 -5.74
N ASN A 38 -18.55 -21.00 -6.49
CA ASN A 38 -18.07 -20.59 -7.80
C ASN A 38 -16.60 -20.13 -7.74
N PHE A 39 -15.83 -20.49 -8.76
CA PHE A 39 -14.40 -20.14 -8.90
C PHE A 39 -14.13 -18.65 -8.71
N GLU A 40 -14.94 -17.79 -9.31
CA GLU A 40 -14.84 -16.32 -9.17
C GLU A 40 -15.00 -15.87 -7.72
N SER A 41 -15.99 -16.42 -7.00
CA SER A 41 -16.23 -16.11 -5.60
C SER A 41 -15.08 -16.58 -4.71
N ARG A 42 -14.46 -17.73 -5.03
CA ARG A 42 -13.27 -18.22 -4.31
C ARG A 42 -12.07 -17.34 -4.50
N LEU A 43 -11.81 -16.90 -5.73
CA LEU A 43 -10.73 -15.97 -6.03
C LEU A 43 -10.92 -14.63 -5.32
N THR A 44 -12.12 -14.07 -5.40
CA THR A 44 -12.47 -12.83 -4.72
C THR A 44 -12.31 -12.94 -3.21
N LYS A 45 -12.75 -14.07 -2.62
CA LYS A 45 -12.60 -14.32 -1.19
C LYS A 45 -11.13 -14.44 -0.76
N LYS A 46 -10.28 -15.04 -1.59
CA LYS A 46 -8.85 -15.24 -1.29
C LYS A 46 -8.03 -13.96 -1.53
N HIS A 47 -8.25 -13.29 -2.64
CA HIS A 47 -7.42 -12.19 -3.14
C HIS A 47 -8.08 -10.81 -2.99
N GLY A 48 -9.28 -10.76 -2.41
CA GLY A 48 -10.01 -9.53 -2.16
C GLY A 48 -10.79 -9.01 -3.36
N TYR A 49 -11.82 -8.20 -3.08
CA TYR A 49 -12.54 -7.47 -4.13
C TYR A 49 -11.86 -6.13 -4.42
N CYS A 50 -11.69 -5.27 -3.41
CA CYS A 50 -10.93 -4.03 -3.49
C CYS A 50 -10.09 -3.88 -2.20
N PHE A 51 -9.26 -4.87 -1.94
CA PHE A 51 -8.22 -4.93 -0.90
C PHE A 51 -7.25 -6.03 -1.30
N ARG A 52 -6.04 -6.03 -0.79
CA ARG A 52 -4.95 -6.91 -1.21
C ARG A 52 -4.71 -6.81 -2.71
N GLU A 53 -4.73 -7.96 -3.42
CA GLU A 53 -4.55 -8.02 -4.87
C GLU A 53 -5.74 -7.47 -5.67
N SER A 54 -6.90 -7.23 -5.02
CA SER A 54 -8.11 -6.67 -5.64
C SER A 54 -8.61 -7.42 -6.88
N VAL A 55 -8.44 -8.74 -6.90
CA VAL A 55 -8.77 -9.61 -8.05
C VAL A 55 -10.26 -9.53 -8.41
N GLY A 56 -11.14 -9.38 -7.41
CA GLY A 56 -12.58 -9.27 -7.65
C GLY A 56 -12.92 -8.04 -8.52
N PHE A 57 -12.34 -6.89 -8.21
CA PHE A 57 -12.54 -5.67 -8.99
C PHE A 57 -11.98 -5.80 -10.40
N LEU A 58 -10.76 -6.33 -10.54
CA LEU A 58 -10.12 -6.53 -11.85
C LEU A 58 -10.94 -7.44 -12.76
N ARG A 59 -11.48 -8.54 -12.24
CA ARG A 59 -12.31 -9.47 -13.00
C ARG A 59 -13.66 -8.86 -13.37
N MET A 60 -14.26 -8.09 -12.48
CA MET A 60 -15.46 -7.32 -12.79
C MET A 60 -15.21 -6.38 -13.96
N LEU A 61 -14.10 -5.63 -13.94
CA LEU A 61 -13.73 -4.74 -15.05
C LEU A 61 -13.51 -5.51 -16.34
N LYS A 62 -12.76 -6.64 -16.31
CA LYS A 62 -12.53 -7.48 -17.48
C LYS A 62 -13.84 -7.97 -18.10
N LYS A 63 -14.78 -8.41 -17.28
CA LYS A 63 -16.10 -8.88 -17.75
C LYS A 63 -16.92 -7.74 -18.35
N LYS A 64 -16.89 -6.55 -17.72
CA LYS A 64 -17.69 -5.39 -18.13
C LYS A 64 -17.17 -4.73 -19.40
N TYR A 65 -15.84 -4.53 -19.47
CA TYR A 65 -15.22 -3.72 -20.54
C TYR A 65 -14.58 -4.54 -21.66
N LYS A 66 -14.38 -5.87 -21.46
CA LYS A 66 -13.81 -6.78 -22.49
C LYS A 66 -12.57 -6.18 -23.14
N PHE A 67 -11.60 -5.79 -22.33
CA PHE A 67 -10.39 -5.11 -22.80
C PHE A 67 -9.74 -5.81 -23.99
N ASN A 68 -9.37 -5.05 -25.02
CA ASN A 68 -8.55 -5.46 -26.15
C ASN A 68 -7.08 -4.97 -26.01
N PHE A 69 -6.72 -4.48 -24.83
CA PHE A 69 -5.41 -3.98 -24.43
C PHE A 69 -5.16 -4.31 -22.95
N ASN A 70 -3.94 -4.20 -22.51
CA ASN A 70 -3.59 -4.33 -21.09
C ASN A 70 -3.55 -2.94 -20.43
N PRO A 71 -4.49 -2.59 -19.54
CA PRO A 71 -4.43 -1.33 -18.80
C PRO A 71 -3.25 -1.34 -17.82
N LEU A 72 -2.71 -0.17 -17.52
CA LEU A 72 -1.69 -0.05 -16.46
C LEU A 72 -2.35 -0.28 -15.09
N ILE A 73 -1.90 -1.30 -14.37
CA ILE A 73 -2.39 -1.60 -13.02
C ILE A 73 -1.39 -1.05 -12.01
N VAL A 74 -1.91 -0.30 -11.05
CA VAL A 74 -1.15 0.32 -9.96
C VAL A 74 -1.80 -0.10 -8.65
N ASN A 75 -1.10 -0.89 -7.84
CA ASN A 75 -1.57 -1.29 -6.52
C ASN A 75 -0.79 -0.55 -5.44
N TYR A 76 -1.50 0.24 -4.64
CA TYR A 76 -0.92 1.02 -3.54
C TYR A 76 -0.63 0.21 -2.27
N GLU A 77 -1.07 -1.04 -2.21
CA GLU A 77 -0.75 -1.93 -1.08
C GLU A 77 0.62 -2.60 -1.31
N ASP A 78 1.58 -2.25 -0.47
CA ASP A 78 3.00 -2.62 -0.65
C ASP A 78 3.28 -4.12 -0.50
N ALA A 79 2.51 -4.80 0.32
CA ALA A 79 2.78 -6.19 0.71
C ALA A 79 2.21 -7.24 -0.25
N VAL A 80 1.57 -6.82 -1.35
CA VAL A 80 0.90 -7.76 -2.25
C VAL A 80 1.58 -7.84 -3.62
N PRO A 81 1.58 -9.03 -4.24
CA PRO A 81 2.12 -9.21 -5.57
C PRO A 81 1.29 -8.50 -6.64
N ASP A 82 1.89 -8.28 -7.81
CA ASP A 82 1.20 -7.72 -8.96
C ASP A 82 -0.03 -8.56 -9.34
N SER A 83 -1.14 -7.88 -9.50
CA SER A 83 -2.45 -8.49 -9.81
C SER A 83 -2.73 -8.60 -11.31
N GLY A 84 -1.81 -8.19 -12.15
CA GLY A 84 -1.95 -8.17 -13.62
C GLY A 84 -2.34 -9.51 -14.20
N TRP A 85 -1.87 -10.62 -13.61
CA TRP A 85 -2.21 -11.98 -14.02
C TRP A 85 -3.73 -12.25 -14.10
N SER A 86 -4.53 -11.54 -13.34
CA SER A 86 -5.97 -11.75 -13.27
C SER A 86 -6.76 -11.10 -14.39
N ILE A 87 -6.17 -10.14 -15.09
CA ILE A 87 -6.83 -9.34 -16.14
C ILE A 87 -6.09 -9.39 -17.47
N TYR A 88 -4.75 -9.50 -17.47
CA TYR A 88 -3.97 -9.53 -18.70
C TYR A 88 -4.29 -10.76 -19.49
N ASP A 89 -4.61 -10.53 -20.76
CA ASP A 89 -4.62 -11.55 -21.80
C ASP A 89 -3.29 -11.45 -22.59
N ASN A 90 -3.07 -12.35 -23.53
CA ASN A 90 -1.87 -12.36 -24.40
C ASN A 90 -1.82 -11.15 -25.35
N HIS A 91 -2.45 -10.05 -25.00
CA HIS A 91 -2.38 -8.82 -25.76
C HIS A 91 -1.05 -8.12 -25.51
N ASN A 92 -0.25 -8.01 -26.56
CA ASN A 92 1.05 -7.33 -26.49
C ASN A 92 0.94 -5.80 -26.36
N LYS A 93 -0.27 -5.25 -26.43
CA LYS A 93 -0.49 -3.80 -26.43
C LYS A 93 -0.88 -3.32 -25.02
N THR A 94 0.02 -2.58 -24.40
CA THR A 94 -0.27 -1.87 -23.15
C THR A 94 -0.78 -0.47 -23.46
N ASP A 95 -1.94 -0.10 -22.94
CA ASP A 95 -2.46 1.26 -23.04
C ASP A 95 -2.17 2.02 -21.73
N LYS A 96 -1.28 3.01 -21.84
CA LYS A 96 -0.89 3.85 -20.71
C LYS A 96 -1.94 4.92 -20.35
N ASN A 97 -2.90 5.18 -21.23
CA ASN A 97 -3.96 6.16 -20.97
C ASN A 97 -5.01 5.58 -20.01
N HIS A 98 -5.23 4.28 -20.05
CA HIS A 98 -6.14 3.60 -19.15
C HIS A 98 -5.38 3.00 -17.97
N LYS A 99 -5.75 3.39 -16.76
CA LYS A 99 -5.13 2.94 -15.52
C LYS A 99 -6.15 2.33 -14.59
N ILE A 100 -5.73 1.32 -13.86
CA ILE A 100 -6.51 0.72 -12.78
C ILE A 100 -5.73 0.96 -11.49
N LEU A 101 -6.26 1.82 -10.63
CA LEU A 101 -5.67 2.16 -9.35
C LEU A 101 -6.35 1.32 -8.27
N LEU A 102 -5.60 0.44 -7.63
CA LEU A 102 -6.07 -0.48 -6.59
C LEU A 102 -5.62 -0.02 -5.23
N ASN A 103 -6.48 -0.18 -4.22
CA ASN A 103 -6.17 0.19 -2.84
C ASN A 103 -5.68 1.64 -2.71
N TYR A 104 -6.25 2.52 -3.53
CA TYR A 104 -5.85 3.92 -3.58
C TYR A 104 -6.12 4.60 -2.23
N PRO A 105 -5.10 5.02 -1.49
CA PRO A 105 -5.29 5.62 -0.18
C PRO A 105 -5.83 7.03 -0.31
N LYS A 106 -6.69 7.42 0.62
CA LYS A 106 -7.19 8.80 0.68
C LYS A 106 -6.04 9.79 0.87
N ASN A 107 -5.10 9.44 1.74
CA ASN A 107 -3.88 10.20 2.01
C ASN A 107 -2.70 9.23 2.05
N LEU A 108 -1.58 9.64 1.49
CA LEU A 108 -0.28 8.99 1.68
C LEU A 108 0.43 9.72 2.82
N SER A 109 0.35 9.18 4.03
CA SER A 109 0.91 9.81 5.21
C SER A 109 1.86 8.85 5.93
N LEU A 110 3.00 9.38 6.35
CA LEU A 110 3.96 8.69 7.21
C LEU A 110 3.93 9.34 8.59
N TYR A 111 3.97 8.51 9.63
CA TYR A 111 3.92 8.94 11.02
C TYR A 111 5.26 8.66 11.67
N PHE A 112 5.85 9.69 12.23
CA PHE A 112 7.12 9.61 12.93
C PHE A 112 6.96 10.01 14.39
N LYS A 113 7.68 9.31 15.26
CA LYS A 113 7.88 9.79 16.64
C LYS A 113 8.72 11.06 16.61
N PRO A 114 8.45 12.05 17.45
CA PRO A 114 9.26 13.25 17.52
C PRO A 114 10.69 12.89 17.89
N SER A 115 11.63 13.36 17.09
CA SER A 115 13.05 13.20 17.30
C SER A 115 13.81 14.28 16.54
N ASN A 116 15.05 14.55 16.92
CA ASN A 116 15.91 15.54 16.26
C ASN A 116 16.32 15.13 14.84
N LYS A 117 16.11 13.86 14.46
CA LYS A 117 16.40 13.39 13.09
C LYS A 117 15.35 12.39 12.68
N ILE A 118 14.62 12.74 11.65
CA ILE A 118 13.64 11.87 11.01
C ILE A 118 14.21 11.46 9.65
N PHE A 119 14.32 10.15 9.45
CA PHE A 119 14.77 9.61 8.18
C PHE A 119 13.60 9.00 7.43
N TYR A 120 13.34 9.53 6.27
CA TYR A 120 12.43 8.98 5.29
C TYR A 120 13.25 8.53 4.08
N SER A 121 13.01 7.34 3.60
CA SER A 121 13.57 6.86 2.33
C SER A 121 12.46 6.82 1.28
N GLU A 122 12.63 7.63 0.23
CA GLU A 122 11.76 7.56 -0.95
C GLU A 122 11.90 6.16 -1.56
N GLY A 123 10.79 5.49 -1.84
CA GLY A 123 10.76 4.10 -2.29
C GLY A 123 10.25 3.12 -1.23
N THR A 124 10.13 3.53 0.03
CA THR A 124 9.42 2.74 1.05
C THR A 124 7.90 2.81 0.87
N VAL A 125 7.40 3.86 0.21
CA VAL A 125 5.98 3.99 -0.15
C VAL A 125 5.85 3.95 -1.66
N LYS A 126 5.28 2.87 -2.16
CA LYS A 126 5.01 2.71 -3.59
C LYS A 126 4.09 3.82 -4.10
N HIS A 127 4.34 4.25 -5.33
CA HIS A 127 3.49 5.21 -6.05
C HIS A 127 3.33 6.56 -5.35
N SER A 128 4.34 6.98 -4.57
CA SER A 128 4.48 8.34 -4.07
C SER A 128 5.35 9.19 -5.00
N ASN A 129 5.03 10.48 -5.10
CA ASN A 129 5.79 11.44 -5.88
C ASN A 129 6.19 12.65 -5.03
N GLY A 130 7.13 12.41 -4.10
CA GLY A 130 7.68 13.42 -3.21
C GLY A 130 6.76 13.82 -2.05
N ILE A 131 7.22 14.80 -1.27
CA ILE A 131 6.57 15.29 -0.07
C ILE A 131 5.67 16.45 -0.42
N SER A 132 4.46 16.46 0.15
CA SER A 132 3.47 17.52 -0.03
C SER A 132 3.52 18.53 1.11
N ASN A 133 3.46 18.04 2.33
CA ASN A 133 3.44 18.89 3.52
C ASN A 133 3.86 18.11 4.76
N ILE A 134 4.14 18.86 5.83
CA ILE A 134 4.44 18.34 7.16
C ILE A 134 3.39 18.86 8.13
N ILE A 135 2.95 18.03 9.06
CA ILE A 135 2.01 18.39 10.13
C ILE A 135 2.63 17.97 11.45
N PHE A 136 2.60 18.85 12.42
CA PHE A 136 2.93 18.53 13.80
C PHE A 136 1.62 18.24 14.57
N ASP A 137 1.47 17.02 15.03
CA ASP A 137 0.42 16.64 15.96
C ASP A 137 0.90 16.96 17.38
N LEU A 138 0.30 17.99 17.99
CA LEU A 138 0.75 18.55 19.25
C LEU A 138 -0.12 18.07 20.41
N LYS A 139 0.48 17.96 21.60
CA LYS A 139 -0.27 17.76 22.86
C LYS A 139 -1.02 19.00 23.26
N ASP A 140 -0.42 20.17 23.04
CA ASP A 140 -0.97 21.47 23.34
C ASP A 140 -1.70 22.05 22.11
N LYS A 141 -2.55 23.07 22.32
CA LYS A 141 -3.26 23.75 21.23
C LYS A 141 -2.30 24.44 20.25
N HIS A 142 -1.21 24.96 20.73
CA HIS A 142 -0.16 25.59 19.95
C HIS A 142 1.18 25.53 20.69
N ILE A 143 2.26 25.51 19.94
CA ILE A 143 3.63 25.54 20.45
C ILE A 143 4.51 26.36 19.52
N ARG A 144 5.49 27.06 20.06
CA ARG A 144 6.54 27.66 19.25
C ARG A 144 7.54 26.58 18.87
N ILE A 145 7.72 26.38 17.57
CA ILE A 145 8.70 25.45 17.02
C ILE A 145 9.84 26.25 16.42
N ASP A 146 11.03 26.02 16.96
CA ASP A 146 12.29 26.53 16.45
C ASP A 146 13.09 25.34 15.95
N SER A 147 13.14 25.15 14.65
CA SER A 147 13.77 24.00 14.00
C SER A 147 14.28 24.31 12.63
N LYS A 148 15.12 23.46 12.10
CA LYS A 148 15.56 23.48 10.70
C LYS A 148 14.99 22.27 9.99
N ILE A 149 14.21 22.50 8.95
CA ILE A 149 13.66 21.45 8.10
C ILE A 149 14.52 21.39 6.83
N LYS A 150 15.14 20.23 6.60
CA LYS A 150 15.99 19.98 5.44
C LYS A 150 15.50 18.71 4.74
N ILE A 151 15.23 18.83 3.44
CA ILE A 151 14.90 17.69 2.57
C ILE A 151 16.01 17.56 1.55
N TYR A 152 16.64 16.41 1.49
CA TYR A 152 17.79 16.18 0.64
C TYR A 152 17.85 14.77 0.08
N ARG A 153 18.61 14.59 -0.99
CA ARG A 153 18.96 13.29 -1.56
C ARG A 153 20.44 13.04 -1.39
N LYS A 154 20.82 11.77 -1.20
CA LYS A 154 22.20 11.35 -1.22
C LYS A 154 22.56 10.75 -2.56
N THR A 155 23.67 11.21 -3.14
CA THR A 155 24.27 10.62 -4.34
C THR A 155 24.97 9.30 -3.98
N PHE A 156 25.39 8.52 -5.00
CA PHE A 156 26.22 7.35 -4.79
C PHE A 156 27.52 7.66 -4.02
N ASN A 157 28.08 8.85 -4.21
CA ASN A 157 29.28 9.34 -3.50
C ASN A 157 28.97 9.95 -2.14
N LYS A 158 27.78 9.67 -1.58
CA LYS A 158 27.29 10.21 -0.29
C LYS A 158 27.17 11.73 -0.21
N GLN A 159 27.29 12.46 -1.33
CA GLN A 159 27.05 13.89 -1.36
C GLN A 159 25.56 14.18 -1.21
N GLU A 160 25.23 15.20 -0.43
CA GLU A 160 23.85 15.64 -0.22
C GLU A 160 23.46 16.67 -1.27
N ILE A 161 22.35 16.42 -1.96
CA ILE A 161 21.70 17.38 -2.83
C ILE A 161 20.49 17.92 -2.08
N ILE A 162 20.57 19.16 -1.62
CA ILE A 162 19.50 19.82 -0.88
C ILE A 162 18.37 20.16 -1.87
N ILE A 163 17.17 19.69 -1.55
CA ILE A 163 15.95 19.93 -2.34
C ILE A 163 15.15 21.05 -1.72
N TYR A 164 15.11 21.09 -0.40
CA TYR A 164 14.40 22.07 0.40
C TYR A 164 15.15 22.30 1.71
N GLU A 165 15.22 23.54 2.14
CA GLU A 165 15.81 23.93 3.41
C GLU A 165 15.12 25.19 3.91
N GLU A 166 14.61 25.14 5.12
CA GLU A 166 13.96 26.26 5.79
C GLU A 166 14.32 26.26 7.29
N ASN A 167 14.68 27.45 7.79
CA ASN A 167 14.75 27.69 9.22
C ASN A 167 13.34 28.06 9.69
N PHE A 168 12.77 27.19 10.48
CA PHE A 168 11.38 27.26 10.90
C PHE A 168 11.29 27.86 12.32
N HIS A 169 10.88 29.11 12.42
CA HIS A 169 10.77 29.84 13.69
C HIS A 169 9.38 30.45 13.79
N ARG A 170 8.38 29.64 14.15
CA ARG A 170 7.02 30.15 14.24
C ARG A 170 6.17 29.41 15.26
N LEU A 171 5.07 30.06 15.66
CA LEU A 171 4.01 29.44 16.41
C LEU A 171 3.25 28.47 15.49
N VAL A 172 3.14 27.23 15.89
CA VAL A 172 2.40 26.17 15.14
C VAL A 172 1.18 25.80 15.94
N GLU A 173 0.03 25.77 15.28
CA GLU A 173 -1.20 25.24 15.86
C GLU A 173 -1.24 23.72 15.68
N ASN A 174 -1.97 23.06 16.58
CA ASN A 174 -2.15 21.61 16.49
C ASN A 174 -2.76 21.24 15.15
N ASN A 175 -2.14 20.26 14.46
CA ASN A 175 -2.51 19.79 13.12
C ASN A 175 -2.44 20.85 12.00
N GLN A 176 -1.69 21.93 12.20
CA GLN A 176 -1.46 22.92 11.16
C GLN A 176 -0.66 22.29 10.01
N ILE A 177 -1.14 22.51 8.78
CA ILE A 177 -0.48 22.05 7.56
C ILE A 177 0.63 23.03 7.20
N ILE A 178 1.86 22.52 7.09
CA ILE A 178 3.03 23.24 6.65
C ILE A 178 3.34 22.76 5.22
N PRO A 179 2.99 23.55 4.19
CA PRO A 179 3.26 23.17 2.81
C PRO A 179 4.76 23.14 2.53
N ILE A 180 5.20 22.18 1.74
CA ILE A 180 6.56 22.08 1.26
C ILE A 180 6.58 22.41 -0.23
N GLU A 181 7.09 23.58 -0.56
CA GLU A 181 7.22 24.03 -1.95
C GLU A 181 8.64 23.73 -2.46
N PHE A 182 8.75 22.82 -3.40
CA PHE A 182 10.04 22.51 -4.01
C PHE A 182 10.45 23.60 -5.00
N LYS A 183 11.59 24.21 -4.77
CA LYS A 183 12.18 25.22 -5.66
C LYS A 183 12.73 24.64 -6.98
N THR A 184 12.81 23.32 -7.10
CA THR A 184 13.42 22.67 -8.26
C THR A 184 12.41 21.85 -9.05
N LYS A 185 12.37 22.11 -10.37
CA LYS A 185 11.68 21.26 -11.35
C LYS A 185 12.18 19.82 -11.21
N LYS A 186 11.23 18.84 -11.30
CA LYS A 186 11.42 17.39 -11.34
C LYS A 186 12.89 16.95 -11.51
N ILE A 187 13.52 16.57 -10.43
CA ILE A 187 14.76 15.82 -10.53
C ILE A 187 14.33 14.42 -10.94
N ASN A 188 14.39 14.14 -12.23
CA ASN A 188 14.25 12.79 -12.78
C ASN A 188 15.41 11.94 -12.24
N SER A 189 15.22 11.31 -11.12
CA SER A 189 16.18 10.32 -10.64
C SER A 189 15.44 9.06 -10.20
N ILE A 190 15.50 8.12 -11.07
CA ILE A 190 15.26 6.71 -10.81
C ILE A 190 16.13 6.31 -9.58
N PHE A 191 15.49 5.87 -8.49
CA PHE A 191 16.11 5.14 -7.36
C PHE A 191 17.04 5.88 -6.38
N LYS A 192 16.73 7.11 -5.93
CA LYS A 192 17.52 7.70 -4.85
C LYS A 192 16.65 8.04 -3.64
N PRO A 193 17.01 7.57 -2.44
CA PRO A 193 16.23 7.86 -1.24
C PRO A 193 16.23 9.35 -0.93
N THR A 194 15.06 9.89 -0.61
CA THR A 194 14.89 11.23 -0.10
C THR A 194 14.88 11.18 1.42
N PHE A 195 15.62 12.06 2.04
CA PHE A 195 15.71 12.16 3.49
C PHE A 195 15.06 13.45 3.96
N ILE A 196 14.39 13.38 5.10
CA ILE A 196 13.88 14.53 5.84
C ILE A 196 14.67 14.60 7.14
N GLU A 197 15.24 15.74 7.41
CA GLU A 197 15.91 16.05 8.66
C GLU A 197 15.18 17.26 9.27
N ILE A 198 14.67 17.09 10.49
CA ILE A 198 14.15 18.16 11.33
C ILE A 198 15.14 18.24 12.48
N SER A 199 15.96 19.27 12.50
CA SER A 199 17.00 19.47 13.52
C SER A 199 16.61 20.62 14.45
N ASP A 200 17.39 20.76 15.51
CA ASP A 200 17.32 21.86 16.49
C ASP A 200 16.03 21.91 17.34
N LEU A 201 15.21 20.85 17.32
CA LEU A 201 14.11 20.73 18.30
C LEU A 201 14.67 20.55 19.70
N SER A 202 14.25 21.41 20.63
CA SER A 202 14.58 21.26 22.05
C SER A 202 13.81 20.10 22.68
N ASP A 203 14.35 19.53 23.78
CA ASP A 203 13.69 18.42 24.49
C ASP A 203 12.28 18.81 24.94
N ASN A 204 12.07 20.05 25.39
CA ASN A 204 10.74 20.59 25.76
C ASN A 204 9.78 20.61 24.57
N GLN A 205 10.25 20.89 23.36
CA GLN A 205 9.42 20.84 22.14
C GLN A 205 9.11 19.38 21.77
N ILE A 206 10.09 18.48 21.84
CA ILE A 206 9.91 17.05 21.58
C ILE A 206 8.86 16.45 22.51
N GLU A 207 8.89 16.78 23.80
CA GLU A 207 7.89 16.29 24.77
C GLU A 207 6.46 16.76 24.47
N LYS A 208 6.28 17.91 23.83
CA LYS A 208 4.98 18.49 23.48
C LYS A 208 4.43 18.05 22.11
N ILE A 209 5.20 17.32 21.34
CA ILE A 209 4.79 16.77 20.05
C ILE A 209 4.39 15.30 20.24
N ASN A 210 3.19 14.91 19.80
CA ASN A 210 2.75 13.51 19.78
C ASN A 210 3.38 12.77 18.61
N SER A 211 3.26 13.35 17.42
CA SER A 211 3.80 12.77 16.20
C SER A 211 4.08 13.85 15.15
N ILE A 212 4.96 13.53 14.23
CA ILE A 212 5.23 14.33 13.03
C ILE A 212 4.70 13.56 11.84
N ILE A 213 3.76 14.16 11.12
CA ILE A 213 3.08 13.53 9.98
C ILE A 213 3.64 14.15 8.71
N VAL A 214 4.18 13.31 7.84
CA VAL A 214 4.68 13.72 6.53
C VAL A 214 3.72 13.21 5.47
N ASN A 215 3.03 14.11 4.80
CA ASN A 215 2.15 13.78 3.70
C ASN A 215 2.92 13.76 2.38
N LEU A 216 2.64 12.74 1.57
CA LEU A 216 3.25 12.53 0.26
C LEU A 216 2.26 12.82 -0.85
N ASN A 217 2.77 13.24 -2.00
CA ASN A 217 1.98 13.32 -3.21
C ASN A 217 1.78 11.93 -3.83
N HIS A 218 0.60 11.67 -4.36
CA HIS A 218 0.36 10.49 -5.18
C HIS A 218 1.08 10.61 -6.53
N GLU A 219 1.68 9.51 -6.99
CA GLU A 219 2.22 9.43 -8.36
C GLU A 219 1.13 9.63 -9.41
N PHE A 220 -0.06 9.10 -9.13
CA PHE A 220 -1.26 9.26 -9.96
C PHE A 220 -2.33 9.96 -9.13
N ASN A 221 -2.55 11.26 -9.39
CA ASN A 221 -3.59 12.01 -8.70
C ASN A 221 -4.93 11.80 -9.40
N LEU A 222 -5.95 11.36 -8.66
CA LEU A 222 -7.30 11.13 -9.22
C LEU A 222 -7.91 12.36 -9.90
N LYS A 223 -7.50 13.56 -9.51
CA LYS A 223 -7.98 14.81 -10.13
C LYS A 223 -7.53 14.98 -11.58
N ASP A 224 -6.45 14.28 -11.97
CA ASP A 224 -5.86 14.37 -13.30
C ASP A 224 -6.51 13.39 -14.31
N PHE A 225 -7.51 12.64 -13.86
CA PHE A 225 -8.12 11.56 -14.64
C PHE A 225 -9.66 11.63 -14.65
N THR A 226 -10.23 11.13 -15.72
CA THR A 226 -11.67 10.83 -15.77
C THR A 226 -11.93 9.47 -15.16
N ILE A 227 -12.75 9.42 -14.12
CA ILE A 227 -13.13 8.16 -13.46
C ILE A 227 -14.20 7.47 -14.31
N ILE A 228 -13.87 6.27 -14.81
CA ILE A 228 -14.78 5.44 -15.61
C ILE A 228 -15.56 4.50 -14.69
N GLU A 229 -14.90 3.91 -13.70
CA GLU A 229 -15.50 2.98 -12.74
C GLU A 229 -14.87 3.19 -11.36
N LYS A 230 -15.68 3.03 -10.31
CA LYS A 230 -15.22 3.15 -8.93
C LYS A 230 -15.89 2.13 -8.04
N PHE A 231 -15.12 1.50 -7.17
CA PHE A 231 -15.62 0.71 -6.06
C PHE A 231 -14.71 0.89 -4.85
N ASN A 232 -15.25 1.48 -3.77
CA ASN A 232 -14.47 1.87 -2.59
C ASN A 232 -13.24 2.71 -3.00
N ASN A 233 -12.05 2.20 -2.72
CA ASN A 233 -10.76 2.80 -3.04
C ASN A 233 -10.06 2.14 -4.27
N CYS A 234 -10.83 1.49 -5.14
CA CYS A 234 -10.37 1.03 -6.44
C CYS A 234 -11.03 1.84 -7.56
N TYR A 235 -10.23 2.21 -8.54
CA TYR A 235 -10.65 3.10 -9.62
C TYR A 235 -10.16 2.57 -10.96
N TYR A 236 -11.02 2.65 -11.97
CA TYR A 236 -10.64 2.55 -13.36
C TYR A 236 -10.76 3.94 -13.96
N VAL A 237 -9.66 4.46 -14.51
CA VAL A 237 -9.54 5.86 -14.94
C VAL A 237 -8.89 5.96 -16.32
N LYS A 238 -9.17 7.09 -16.99
CA LYS A 238 -8.59 7.47 -18.28
C LYS A 238 -8.07 8.90 -18.23
#